data_8f640f2d5eff78b0bc04ba1349663c07
#
_entry.id   8f640f2d5eff78b0bc04ba1349663c07
#
_cell.length_a   1.000
_cell.length_b   1.000
_cell.length_c   1.000
_cell.angle_alpha   90.00
_cell.angle_beta   90.00
_cell.angle_gamma   90.00
#
_symmetry.space_group_name_H-M   'P 1'
#
loop_
_entity.id
_entity.type
_entity.pdbx_description
1 polymer ?
#
loop_
_entity_poly.entity_id
_entity_poly.type
_entity_poly.pdbx_seq_one_letter_code
_entity_poly.pdbx_strand_id
1 'polypeptide(L)'
;MKKILMVVMVLVMCLQLMGCNSSQGGEAQDSVMDTATESTQNKQESDPAAQEAVDLIFLHGQDSFDPETDYTRELIRELLGVNIIPEMGNDDDKVNLILSSGQEYDMIKLINRNLLVNYIKNDAIYAVDEYIDQYGENLKNAFTQEEWDMVSYEGKIYGIPETNTTDVEWGFAIREDWLAILGESMPETPDELYNVLKRFKEEDPGNVGKENVIPLTMEGEISFNGLAQAFGISEKIDGYIEKDGKLLPSLEQPGAKELVTYLNKLYKEGLLDADFPSNKNDGMIIKVAAGIAGACKMTPWESAALKSLRESDSNATLSFLEPLKDADGNQAIVNRSGLKGFLIVPKSSTKVEEVIKYCNDFLDPANYTTLILGTENETYKMEDGKYMPILPGFDIMNKGRWFYPTNVGEMYTPLFSARAHKEDEMGELWDDINAKAGDNSYEYILNYSPTLPEIEELKQKLTEQTKEKIIKMIIDENELKNFDDFVAEWKSKGGDQLTEAYNEWYTNR
;
A
#
# COMPACT_ATOMS: atom_id res chain seq x y z
N MET A 1 -16.36 -17.01 -49.13
CA MET A 1 -17.62 -17.76 -49.33
C MET A 1 -18.07 -18.30 -47.98
N LYS A 2 -19.31 -17.96 -47.62
CA LYS A 2 -20.22 -18.55 -46.63
C LYS A 2 -19.71 -18.65 -45.18
N LYS A 3 -20.09 -17.78 -44.23
CA LYS A 3 -21.42 -17.64 -43.57
C LYS A 3 -21.84 -18.89 -42.78
N ILE A 4 -22.03 -18.64 -41.46
CA ILE A 4 -23.16 -19.10 -40.62
C ILE A 4 -22.79 -18.68 -39.20
N LEU A 5 -23.33 -17.64 -38.62
CA LEU A 5 -24.67 -17.33 -38.05
C LEU A 5 -24.89 -18.11 -36.74
N MET A 6 -24.72 -17.42 -35.54
CA MET A 6 -25.83 -16.81 -34.78
C MET A 6 -26.82 -17.79 -34.16
N VAL A 7 -26.84 -17.92 -32.83
CA VAL A 7 -28.11 -18.02 -32.07
C VAL A 7 -27.95 -17.28 -30.72
N VAL A 8 -28.62 -16.17 -30.65
CA VAL A 8 -29.08 -15.48 -29.43
C VAL A 8 -30.35 -16.16 -28.97
N MET A 9 -30.50 -16.44 -27.69
CA MET A 9 -31.80 -16.69 -27.11
C MET A 9 -32.00 -15.94 -25.80
N VAL A 10 -32.69 -14.84 -25.95
CA VAL A 10 -33.40 -14.09 -24.91
C VAL A 10 -34.65 -14.85 -24.55
N LEU A 11 -34.96 -15.02 -23.28
CA LEU A 11 -36.34 -15.22 -22.85
C LEU A 11 -36.63 -14.34 -21.62
N VAL A 12 -37.60 -13.51 -21.88
CA VAL A 12 -38.23 -12.50 -21.03
C VAL A 12 -39.55 -13.06 -20.50
N MET A 13 -39.89 -12.63 -19.26
CA MET A 13 -41.23 -12.46 -18.70
C MET A 13 -42.09 -13.69 -18.35
N CYS A 14 -42.61 -13.64 -17.15
CA CYS A 14 -44.05 -13.36 -16.93
C CYS A 14 -44.36 -12.96 -15.49
N LEU A 15 -44.99 -11.81 -15.37
CA LEU A 15 -45.84 -11.28 -14.30
C LEU A 15 -47.05 -12.19 -14.00
N GLN A 16 -47.58 -12.12 -12.79
CA GLN A 16 -48.97 -11.86 -12.39
C GLN A 16 -49.08 -11.98 -10.87
N LEU A 17 -49.35 -10.97 -10.10
CA LEU A 17 -50.55 -10.16 -9.84
C LEU A 17 -51.74 -10.92 -9.21
N MET A 18 -52.19 -10.33 -8.09
CA MET A 18 -53.52 -10.40 -7.44
C MET A 18 -53.77 -11.61 -6.50
N GLY A 19 -54.25 -11.41 -5.27
CA GLY A 19 -55.40 -10.66 -4.87
C GLY A 19 -55.61 -10.56 -3.36
N CYS A 20 -56.23 -9.50 -3.00
CA CYS A 20 -56.82 -9.17 -1.71
C CYS A 20 -57.88 -10.17 -1.25
N ASN A 21 -58.05 -10.37 0.05
CA ASN A 21 -59.28 -10.00 0.77
C ASN A 21 -59.20 -10.32 2.26
N SER A 22 -59.39 -9.38 3.08
CA SER A 22 -60.32 -9.01 4.16
C SER A 22 -61.06 -10.16 4.87
N SER A 23 -61.06 -10.18 6.20
CA SER A 23 -62.08 -9.65 7.09
C SER A 23 -62.09 -10.34 8.45
N GLN A 24 -62.21 -9.51 9.47
CA GLN A 24 -63.04 -9.60 10.68
C GLN A 24 -62.93 -10.88 11.55
N GLY A 25 -62.71 -10.83 12.81
CA GLY A 25 -63.29 -10.03 13.89
C GLY A 25 -63.51 -10.96 15.06
N GLY A 26 -63.36 -10.55 16.29
CA GLY A 26 -63.74 -11.35 17.46
C GLY A 26 -63.14 -10.80 18.74
N GLU A 27 -63.90 -9.91 19.38
CA GLU A 27 -63.74 -9.49 20.78
C GLU A 27 -64.09 -10.62 21.74
N ALA A 28 -63.43 -10.58 22.93
CA ALA A 28 -64.01 -10.75 24.27
C ALA A 28 -62.85 -10.82 25.27
N GLN A 29 -62.63 -9.80 26.06
CA GLN A 29 -63.15 -9.46 27.38
C GLN A 29 -62.69 -10.37 28.54
N ASP A 30 -62.02 -9.64 29.46
CA ASP A 30 -62.05 -9.67 30.92
C ASP A 30 -61.55 -10.87 31.71
N SER A 31 -60.54 -10.62 32.54
CA SER A 31 -60.77 -10.55 34.00
C SER A 31 -59.56 -9.98 34.74
N VAL A 32 -59.89 -8.96 35.53
CA VAL A 32 -59.12 -8.27 36.57
C VAL A 32 -58.81 -9.25 37.69
N MET A 33 -57.61 -9.23 38.24
CA MET A 33 -57.41 -9.39 39.68
C MET A 33 -56.19 -8.64 40.17
N ASP A 34 -56.51 -7.64 40.96
CA ASP A 34 -55.67 -6.83 41.81
C ASP A 34 -54.98 -7.66 42.88
N THR A 35 -53.70 -7.44 43.11
CA THR A 35 -53.15 -7.50 44.47
C THR A 35 -51.91 -6.58 44.56
N ALA A 36 -52.04 -5.68 45.49
CA ALA A 36 -51.08 -4.62 45.83
C ALA A 36 -49.89 -5.13 46.65
N THR A 37 -48.88 -4.26 46.62
CA THR A 37 -47.91 -3.93 47.68
C THR A 37 -46.57 -4.66 47.63
N GLU A 38 -45.50 -3.96 47.26
CA GLU A 38 -44.52 -3.39 48.19
C GLU A 38 -43.48 -2.55 47.45
N SER A 39 -43.38 -1.31 47.86
CA SER A 39 -42.38 -0.31 47.43
C SER A 39 -41.00 -0.71 47.90
N THR A 40 -40.13 -1.05 46.99
CA THR A 40 -38.68 -0.97 47.20
C THR A 40 -38.17 0.13 46.32
N GLN A 41 -37.75 1.21 46.94
CA GLN A 41 -36.97 2.31 46.32
C GLN A 41 -35.65 1.71 45.82
N ASN A 42 -35.60 1.37 44.54
CA ASN A 42 -34.33 1.26 43.85
C ASN A 42 -33.88 2.65 43.43
N LYS A 43 -32.77 3.07 44.00
CA LYS A 43 -32.02 4.21 43.51
C LYS A 43 -31.73 3.93 42.02
N GLN A 44 -32.38 4.69 41.18
CA GLN A 44 -31.99 4.88 39.80
C GLN A 44 -30.64 5.62 39.88
N GLU A 45 -29.54 4.88 39.74
CA GLU A 45 -28.30 5.47 39.26
C GLU A 45 -28.65 6.08 37.91
N SER A 46 -28.57 7.40 37.85
CA SER A 46 -28.66 8.10 36.58
C SER A 46 -27.53 7.62 35.70
N ASP A 47 -27.90 6.85 34.65
CA ASP A 47 -27.07 6.67 33.48
C ASP A 47 -26.51 8.05 33.08
N PRO A 48 -25.20 8.25 32.96
CA PRO A 48 -24.69 9.48 32.42
C PRO A 48 -25.33 9.60 31.04
N ALA A 49 -26.07 10.68 30.81
CA ALA A 49 -26.71 10.96 29.54
C ALA A 49 -25.71 10.65 28.42
N ALA A 50 -26.00 9.65 27.59
CA ALA A 50 -25.17 9.32 26.46
C ALA A 50 -25.01 10.61 25.64
N GLN A 51 -23.82 11.16 25.65
CA GLN A 51 -23.50 12.36 24.87
C GLN A 51 -23.76 12.00 23.42
N GLU A 52 -24.58 12.78 22.73
CA GLU A 52 -24.93 12.51 21.33
C GLU A 52 -23.62 12.53 20.52
N ALA A 53 -23.38 11.47 19.75
CA ALA A 53 -22.14 11.33 18.98
C ALA A 53 -22.01 12.46 17.94
N VAL A 54 -20.81 12.96 17.75
CA VAL A 54 -20.54 14.02 16.77
C VAL A 54 -20.47 13.42 15.37
N ASP A 55 -21.31 13.89 14.45
CA ASP A 55 -21.26 13.49 13.05
C ASP A 55 -20.07 14.14 12.33
N LEU A 56 -19.23 13.34 11.65
CA LEU A 56 -18.16 13.82 10.79
C LEU A 56 -18.29 13.21 9.38
N ILE A 57 -18.41 14.06 8.36
CA ILE A 57 -18.48 13.64 6.95
C ILE A 57 -17.07 13.43 6.43
N PHE A 58 -16.75 12.20 6.05
CA PHE A 58 -15.41 11.79 5.63
C PHE A 58 -15.40 11.24 4.20
N LEU A 59 -14.64 11.91 3.30
CA LEU A 59 -14.40 11.45 1.94
C LEU A 59 -13.13 10.60 1.86
N HIS A 60 -13.28 9.37 1.35
CA HIS A 60 -12.20 8.41 1.19
C HIS A 60 -12.29 7.64 -0.14
N GLY A 61 -11.16 7.04 -0.58
CA GLY A 61 -11.06 6.32 -1.86
C GLY A 61 -11.59 4.88 -1.87
N GLN A 62 -11.93 4.32 -0.73
CA GLN A 62 -12.38 2.93 -0.66
C GLN A 62 -13.83 2.81 -1.13
N ASP A 63 -14.09 1.90 -2.07
CA ASP A 63 -15.40 1.68 -2.69
C ASP A 63 -15.96 0.24 -2.53
N SER A 64 -15.23 -0.64 -1.84
CA SER A 64 -15.54 -2.07 -1.76
C SER A 64 -16.14 -2.55 -0.44
N PHE A 65 -16.54 -1.64 0.46
CA PHE A 65 -17.18 -2.02 1.72
C PHE A 65 -18.51 -1.29 1.92
N ASP A 66 -19.40 -1.90 2.71
CA ASP A 66 -20.69 -1.31 3.08
C ASP A 66 -20.55 -0.61 4.45
N PRO A 67 -20.56 0.72 4.50
CA PRO A 67 -20.39 1.46 5.75
C PRO A 67 -21.52 1.24 6.77
N GLU A 68 -22.71 0.80 6.33
CA GLU A 68 -23.84 0.55 7.24
C GLU A 68 -23.66 -0.73 8.07
N THR A 69 -22.78 -1.63 7.61
CA THR A 69 -22.47 -2.90 8.30
C THR A 69 -21.04 -2.94 8.83
N ASP A 70 -20.35 -1.81 8.82
CA ASP A 70 -18.95 -1.74 9.22
C ASP A 70 -18.79 -1.72 10.76
N TYR A 71 -18.15 -2.76 11.27
CA TYR A 71 -17.88 -2.91 12.69
C TYR A 71 -16.96 -1.82 13.25
N THR A 72 -15.96 -1.41 12.48
CA THR A 72 -15.00 -0.38 12.94
C THR A 72 -15.69 0.97 13.13
N ARG A 73 -16.64 1.34 12.27
CA ARG A 73 -17.44 2.56 12.42
C ARG A 73 -18.23 2.57 13.73
N GLU A 74 -18.89 1.46 14.04
CA GLU A 74 -19.63 1.35 15.30
C GLU A 74 -18.71 1.43 16.51
N LEU A 75 -17.55 0.80 16.44
CA LEU A 75 -16.55 0.84 17.50
C LEU A 75 -15.99 2.26 17.70
N ILE A 76 -15.76 3.03 16.65
CA ILE A 76 -15.40 4.45 16.71
C ILE A 76 -16.49 5.23 17.43
N ARG A 77 -17.74 5.00 17.10
CA ARG A 77 -18.86 5.67 17.73
C ARG A 77 -18.95 5.36 19.23
N GLU A 78 -18.74 4.11 19.61
CA GLU A 78 -18.80 3.67 21.01
C GLU A 78 -17.61 4.18 21.83
N LEU A 79 -16.40 4.12 21.30
CA LEU A 79 -15.18 4.46 22.03
C LEU A 79 -14.89 5.96 22.01
N LEU A 80 -15.11 6.62 20.87
CA LEU A 80 -14.67 7.99 20.65
C LEU A 80 -15.83 9.00 20.62
N GLY A 81 -17.09 8.55 20.66
CA GLY A 81 -18.26 9.43 20.58
C GLY A 81 -18.38 10.14 19.22
N VAL A 82 -17.86 9.57 18.17
CA VAL A 82 -17.87 10.12 16.81
C VAL A 82 -18.63 9.19 15.87
N ASN A 83 -19.59 9.73 15.13
CA ASN A 83 -20.29 9.03 14.09
C ASN A 83 -19.72 9.43 12.73
N ILE A 84 -18.91 8.57 12.12
CA ILE A 84 -18.36 8.82 10.79
C ILE A 84 -19.46 8.61 9.74
N ILE A 85 -19.67 9.63 8.90
CA ILE A 85 -20.53 9.56 7.71
C ILE A 85 -19.59 9.39 6.50
N PRO A 86 -19.37 8.14 6.03
CA PRO A 86 -18.38 7.86 5.00
C PRO A 86 -18.94 8.16 3.61
N GLU A 87 -18.11 8.80 2.79
CA GLU A 87 -18.33 8.99 1.37
C GLU A 87 -17.17 8.44 0.56
N MET A 88 -17.49 7.83 -0.59
CA MET A 88 -16.51 7.12 -1.41
C MET A 88 -16.06 7.93 -2.62
N GLY A 89 -14.82 7.66 -3.05
CA GLY A 89 -14.20 8.25 -4.24
C GLY A 89 -13.57 9.60 -3.95
N ASN A 90 -12.26 9.61 -3.79
CA ASN A 90 -11.43 10.79 -3.54
C ASN A 90 -10.44 11.01 -4.69
N ASP A 91 -10.85 10.72 -5.93
CA ASP A 91 -10.05 11.09 -7.08
C ASP A 91 -9.86 12.62 -7.15
N ASP A 92 -8.74 13.03 -7.74
CA ASP A 92 -8.31 14.44 -7.73
C ASP A 92 -9.37 15.38 -8.33
N ASP A 93 -10.10 14.95 -9.36
CA ASP A 93 -11.14 15.75 -10.00
C ASP A 93 -12.33 15.98 -9.08
N LYS A 94 -12.78 14.93 -8.37
CA LYS A 94 -13.87 15.03 -7.38
C LYS A 94 -13.48 15.93 -6.21
N VAL A 95 -12.26 15.74 -5.68
CA VAL A 95 -11.76 16.60 -4.59
C VAL A 95 -11.67 18.06 -5.03
N ASN A 96 -11.13 18.33 -6.22
CA ASN A 96 -11.09 19.69 -6.78
C ASN A 96 -12.50 20.31 -6.89
N LEU A 97 -13.49 19.53 -7.34
CA LEU A 97 -14.88 19.98 -7.43
C LEU A 97 -15.46 20.29 -6.05
N ILE A 98 -15.27 19.42 -5.05
CA ILE A 98 -15.74 19.61 -3.68
C ILE A 98 -15.16 20.88 -3.08
N LEU A 99 -13.84 21.03 -3.11
CA LEU A 99 -13.17 22.19 -2.52
C LEU A 99 -13.54 23.49 -3.21
N SER A 100 -13.71 23.49 -4.55
CA SER A 100 -14.10 24.69 -5.31
C SER A 100 -15.56 25.06 -5.15
N SER A 101 -16.46 24.10 -4.95
CA SER A 101 -17.88 24.33 -4.75
C SER A 101 -18.26 24.72 -3.33
N GLY A 102 -17.36 24.49 -2.35
CA GLY A 102 -17.65 24.67 -0.94
C GLY A 102 -18.65 23.65 -0.39
N GLN A 103 -18.77 22.48 -1.03
CA GLN A 103 -19.56 21.38 -0.49
C GLN A 103 -19.03 20.99 0.90
N GLU A 104 -19.94 20.76 1.84
CA GLU A 104 -19.58 20.44 3.22
C GLU A 104 -19.00 19.04 3.33
N TYR A 105 -17.74 18.97 3.75
CA TYR A 105 -17.04 17.79 4.25
C TYR A 105 -16.23 18.19 5.46
N ASP A 106 -16.08 17.28 6.43
CA ASP A 106 -15.29 17.54 7.63
C ASP A 106 -13.85 17.04 7.45
N MET A 107 -13.68 15.93 6.74
CA MET A 107 -12.38 15.34 6.45
C MET A 107 -12.32 14.83 5.00
N ILE A 108 -11.17 14.99 4.36
CA ILE A 108 -10.88 14.39 3.05
C ILE A 108 -9.51 13.72 3.12
N LYS A 109 -9.44 12.44 2.75
CA LYS A 109 -8.17 11.74 2.58
C LYS A 109 -7.60 12.01 1.21
N LEU A 110 -6.35 12.42 1.16
CA LEU A 110 -5.56 12.62 -0.05
C LEU A 110 -4.38 11.65 -0.11
N ILE A 111 -3.99 11.28 -1.33
CA ILE A 111 -2.79 10.51 -1.63
C ILE A 111 -1.81 11.39 -2.43
N ASN A 112 -2.33 12.23 -3.30
CA ASN A 112 -1.54 13.09 -4.16
C ASN A 112 -1.11 14.38 -3.43
N ARG A 113 0.12 14.39 -2.92
CA ARG A 113 0.70 15.55 -2.21
C ARG A 113 0.86 16.79 -3.10
N ASN A 114 0.97 16.61 -4.41
CA ASN A 114 1.21 17.72 -5.34
C ASN A 114 0.05 18.73 -5.34
N LEU A 115 -1.13 18.31 -4.91
CA LEU A 115 -2.30 19.16 -4.80
C LEU A 115 -2.33 20.00 -3.53
N LEU A 116 -1.59 19.61 -2.49
CA LEU A 116 -1.63 20.27 -1.18
C LEU A 116 -1.33 21.77 -1.27
N VAL A 117 -0.24 22.12 -1.93
CA VAL A 117 0.18 23.54 -2.09
C VAL A 117 -0.86 24.36 -2.87
N ASN A 118 -1.50 23.75 -3.86
CA ASN A 118 -2.56 24.42 -4.63
C ASN A 118 -3.79 24.69 -3.76
N TYR A 119 -4.20 23.75 -2.91
CA TYR A 119 -5.31 23.92 -1.99
C TYR A 119 -5.02 24.98 -0.94
N ILE A 120 -3.78 25.04 -0.43
CA ILE A 120 -3.33 26.08 0.52
C ILE A 120 -3.40 27.47 -0.13
N LYS A 121 -2.81 27.64 -1.32
CA LYS A 121 -2.78 28.92 -2.04
C LYS A 121 -4.17 29.44 -2.43
N ASN A 122 -5.14 28.54 -2.61
CA ASN A 122 -6.53 28.89 -2.87
C ASN A 122 -7.38 29.07 -1.59
N ASP A 123 -6.77 29.02 -0.40
CA ASP A 123 -7.45 29.06 0.90
C ASP A 123 -8.61 28.05 1.03
N ALA A 124 -8.43 26.85 0.42
CA ALA A 124 -9.46 25.83 0.38
C ALA A 124 -9.48 24.91 1.62
N ILE A 125 -8.38 24.89 2.38
CA ILE A 125 -8.19 24.02 3.54
C ILE A 125 -7.67 24.79 4.75
N TYR A 126 -7.92 24.27 5.96
CA TYR A 126 -7.43 24.84 7.19
C TYR A 126 -5.95 24.54 7.44
N ALA A 127 -5.23 25.52 8.01
CA ALA A 127 -4.06 25.24 8.82
C ALA A 127 -4.55 24.69 10.17
N VAL A 128 -3.94 23.61 10.64
CA VAL A 128 -4.42 22.85 11.80
C VAL A 128 -3.49 22.88 13.01
N ASP A 129 -2.36 23.58 12.92
CA ASP A 129 -1.33 23.65 13.97
C ASP A 129 -1.91 24.12 15.32
N GLU A 130 -2.69 25.19 15.35
CA GLU A 130 -3.26 25.72 16.61
C GLU A 130 -4.21 24.70 17.27
N TYR A 131 -4.94 23.92 16.48
CA TYR A 131 -5.82 22.86 16.98
C TYR A 131 -5.02 21.65 17.46
N ILE A 132 -3.95 21.25 16.74
CA ILE A 132 -3.04 20.21 17.19
C ILE A 132 -2.34 20.62 18.47
N ASP A 133 -1.93 21.89 18.60
CA ASP A 133 -1.31 22.40 19.82
C ASP A 133 -2.23 22.30 21.03
N GLN A 134 -3.52 22.53 20.85
CA GLN A 134 -4.50 22.52 21.91
C GLN A 134 -5.06 21.15 22.23
N TYR A 135 -5.25 20.27 21.24
CA TYR A 135 -6.00 19.02 21.36
C TYR A 135 -5.26 17.77 20.89
N GLY A 136 -4.06 17.92 20.31
CA GLY A 136 -3.37 16.86 19.56
C GLY A 136 -2.14 16.27 20.27
N GLU A 137 -2.21 15.94 21.56
CA GLU A 137 -1.06 15.37 22.29
C GLU A 137 -0.62 14.02 21.70
N ASN A 138 -1.56 13.11 21.43
CA ASN A 138 -1.25 11.83 20.79
C ASN A 138 -0.76 12.00 19.35
N LEU A 139 -1.35 12.95 18.61
CA LEU A 139 -0.90 13.29 17.25
C LEU A 139 0.57 13.74 17.22
N LYS A 140 0.96 14.64 18.18
CA LYS A 140 2.34 15.12 18.28
C LYS A 140 3.33 14.00 18.60
N ASN A 141 2.91 13.02 19.39
CA ASN A 141 3.75 11.89 19.79
C ASN A 141 3.80 10.77 18.75
N ALA A 142 2.84 10.72 17.83
CA ALA A 142 2.68 9.64 16.86
C ALA A 142 3.51 9.86 15.59
N PHE A 143 3.90 11.09 15.28
CA PHE A 143 4.60 11.42 14.04
C PHE A 143 5.92 12.15 14.31
N THR A 144 6.93 11.85 13.50
CA THR A 144 8.22 12.54 13.50
C THR A 144 8.11 13.94 12.89
N GLN A 145 9.12 14.78 13.11
CA GLN A 145 9.14 16.11 12.50
C GLN A 145 9.17 16.03 10.98
N GLU A 146 9.93 15.06 10.42
CA GLU A 146 9.99 14.83 8.98
C GLU A 146 8.61 14.48 8.39
N GLU A 147 7.82 13.67 9.10
CA GLU A 147 6.45 13.34 8.67
C GLU A 147 5.51 14.55 8.72
N TRP A 148 5.63 15.40 9.74
CA TRP A 148 4.89 16.66 9.79
C TRP A 148 5.30 17.63 8.68
N ASP A 149 6.59 17.71 8.36
CA ASP A 149 7.10 18.59 7.30
C ASP A 149 6.51 18.21 5.93
N MET A 150 6.19 16.93 5.72
CA MET A 150 5.58 16.45 4.47
C MET A 150 4.16 17.01 4.22
N VAL A 151 3.46 17.45 5.24
CA VAL A 151 2.10 18.03 5.17
C VAL A 151 2.08 19.48 5.59
N SER A 152 3.26 20.12 5.69
CA SER A 152 3.45 21.51 6.08
C SER A 152 3.81 22.40 4.89
N TYR A 153 3.47 23.68 4.99
CA TYR A 153 3.83 24.71 4.03
C TYR A 153 4.03 26.06 4.74
N GLU A 154 5.16 26.72 4.46
CA GLU A 154 5.54 28.01 5.09
C GLU A 154 5.43 27.98 6.64
N GLY A 155 5.84 26.86 7.24
CA GLY A 155 5.88 26.68 8.71
C GLY A 155 4.54 26.43 9.37
N LYS A 156 3.49 26.11 8.62
CA LYS A 156 2.18 25.72 9.13
C LYS A 156 1.80 24.31 8.66
N ILE A 157 1.10 23.57 9.51
CA ILE A 157 0.60 22.22 9.24
C ILE A 157 -0.78 22.32 8.58
N TYR A 158 -0.96 21.62 7.45
CA TYR A 158 -2.23 21.63 6.68
C TYR A 158 -2.87 20.25 6.52
N GLY A 159 -2.33 19.24 7.13
CA GLY A 159 -2.89 17.89 7.10
C GLY A 159 -2.44 17.05 8.29
N ILE A 160 -3.11 15.92 8.48
CA ILE A 160 -2.70 14.88 9.42
C ILE A 160 -2.03 13.77 8.60
N PRO A 161 -0.76 13.41 8.84
CA PRO A 161 -0.07 12.38 8.08
C PRO A 161 -0.74 11.00 8.24
N GLU A 162 -0.71 10.20 7.20
CA GLU A 162 -0.81 8.75 7.26
C GLU A 162 0.47 8.17 6.69
N THR A 163 1.18 7.38 7.47
CA THR A 163 2.50 6.88 7.11
C THR A 163 2.46 5.39 6.76
N ASN A 164 3.42 4.94 5.97
CA ASN A 164 3.58 3.53 5.67
C ASN A 164 4.11 2.77 6.89
N THR A 165 3.94 1.46 6.88
CA THR A 165 4.68 0.56 7.77
C THR A 165 6.17 0.56 7.39
N THR A 166 7.04 0.16 8.31
CA THR A 166 8.48 0.07 8.08
C THR A 166 8.92 -1.31 7.56
N ASP A 167 7.98 -2.13 7.14
CA ASP A 167 8.25 -3.45 6.58
C ASP A 167 8.77 -3.38 5.14
N VAL A 168 9.43 -4.44 4.69
CA VAL A 168 9.76 -4.62 3.28
C VAL A 168 8.58 -5.26 2.57
N GLU A 169 8.08 -4.62 1.51
CA GLU A 169 6.93 -5.10 0.75
C GLU A 169 7.33 -5.71 -0.59
N TRP A 170 8.38 -5.19 -1.25
CA TRP A 170 8.78 -5.59 -2.59
C TRP A 170 10.13 -6.28 -2.60
N GLY A 171 10.20 -7.43 -3.26
CA GLY A 171 11.44 -8.17 -3.45
C GLY A 171 11.37 -9.11 -4.64
N PHE A 172 12.44 -9.87 -4.84
CA PHE A 172 12.48 -10.95 -5.81
C PHE A 172 12.26 -12.28 -5.09
N ALA A 173 11.18 -12.99 -5.46
CA ALA A 173 10.92 -14.34 -5.01
C ALA A 173 11.43 -15.35 -6.05
N ILE A 174 11.83 -16.53 -5.58
CA ILE A 174 12.38 -17.61 -6.38
C ILE A 174 11.74 -18.96 -6.01
N ARG A 175 11.59 -19.84 -6.96
CA ARG A 175 11.16 -21.24 -6.76
C ARG A 175 12.24 -22.00 -5.98
N GLU A 176 12.08 -22.07 -4.66
CA GLU A 176 13.02 -22.78 -3.79
C GLU A 176 13.02 -24.29 -4.06
N ASP A 177 11.88 -24.86 -4.41
CA ASP A 177 11.78 -26.25 -4.86
C ASP A 177 12.56 -26.51 -6.15
N TRP A 178 12.64 -25.55 -7.08
CA TRP A 178 13.49 -25.67 -8.27
C TRP A 178 14.98 -25.63 -7.92
N LEU A 179 15.38 -24.79 -6.97
CA LEU A 179 16.75 -24.79 -6.43
C LEU A 179 17.09 -26.17 -5.85
N ALA A 180 16.21 -26.72 -5.02
CA ALA A 180 16.41 -28.03 -4.38
C ALA A 180 16.54 -29.16 -5.42
N ILE A 181 15.69 -29.16 -6.47
CA ILE A 181 15.78 -30.16 -7.57
C ILE A 181 17.14 -30.08 -8.28
N LEU A 182 17.66 -28.87 -8.48
CA LEU A 182 18.96 -28.66 -9.15
C LEU A 182 20.15 -28.83 -8.20
N GLY A 183 19.94 -28.94 -6.89
CA GLY A 183 21.00 -28.97 -5.89
C GLY A 183 21.74 -27.63 -5.77
N GLU A 184 21.05 -26.51 -6.08
CA GLU A 184 21.57 -25.15 -5.93
C GLU A 184 21.19 -24.57 -4.57
N SER A 185 22.04 -23.67 -4.11
CA SER A 185 21.74 -22.81 -2.96
C SER A 185 21.00 -21.54 -3.40
N MET A 186 20.41 -20.84 -2.43
CA MET A 186 19.87 -19.50 -2.65
C MET A 186 21.00 -18.59 -3.15
N PRO A 187 20.80 -17.86 -4.29
CA PRO A 187 21.82 -16.96 -4.81
C PRO A 187 21.98 -15.73 -3.92
N GLU A 188 23.22 -15.37 -3.63
CA GLU A 188 23.59 -14.22 -2.79
C GLU A 188 24.13 -13.03 -3.59
N THR A 189 24.50 -13.24 -4.86
CA THR A 189 25.07 -12.21 -5.74
C THR A 189 24.37 -12.18 -7.09
N PRO A 190 24.44 -11.06 -7.85
CA PRO A 190 23.92 -11.01 -9.21
C PRO A 190 24.45 -12.09 -10.13
N ASP A 191 25.73 -12.47 -10.01
CA ASP A 191 26.34 -13.52 -10.82
C ASP A 191 25.80 -14.93 -10.46
N GLU A 192 25.59 -15.19 -9.19
CA GLU A 192 24.96 -16.44 -8.75
C GLU A 192 23.50 -16.52 -9.22
N LEU A 193 22.75 -15.40 -9.10
CA LEU A 193 21.39 -15.33 -9.62
C LEU A 193 21.36 -15.62 -11.13
N TYR A 194 22.26 -15.01 -11.92
CA TYR A 194 22.39 -15.29 -13.35
C TYR A 194 22.59 -16.79 -13.61
N ASN A 195 23.50 -17.45 -12.87
CA ASN A 195 23.81 -18.86 -13.04
C ASN A 195 22.59 -19.74 -12.72
N VAL A 196 21.88 -19.45 -11.66
CA VAL A 196 20.66 -20.15 -11.28
C VAL A 196 19.57 -19.99 -12.35
N LEU A 197 19.31 -18.76 -12.80
CA LEU A 197 18.33 -18.50 -13.88
C LEU A 197 18.67 -19.25 -15.17
N LYS A 198 19.95 -19.33 -15.50
CA LYS A 198 20.42 -20.11 -16.68
C LYS A 198 20.12 -21.58 -16.51
N ARG A 199 20.39 -22.16 -15.34
CA ARG A 199 20.07 -23.55 -15.04
C ARG A 199 18.57 -23.83 -15.08
N PHE A 200 17.73 -22.91 -14.58
CA PHE A 200 16.27 -23.04 -14.70
C PHE A 200 15.86 -23.24 -16.16
N LYS A 201 16.40 -22.41 -17.08
CA LYS A 201 16.10 -22.53 -18.51
C LYS A 201 16.62 -23.78 -19.14
N GLU A 202 17.85 -24.17 -18.84
CA GLU A 202 18.54 -25.30 -19.51
C GLU A 202 18.04 -26.65 -19.01
N GLU A 203 17.65 -26.76 -17.71
CA GLU A 203 17.35 -28.05 -17.08
C GLU A 203 15.83 -28.28 -16.85
N ASP A 204 14.99 -27.22 -16.90
CA ASP A 204 13.52 -27.32 -16.73
C ASP A 204 13.12 -28.08 -15.45
N PRO A 205 13.53 -27.60 -14.27
CA PRO A 205 13.24 -28.29 -13.01
C PRO A 205 11.75 -28.41 -12.70
N GLY A 206 10.93 -27.51 -13.25
CA GLY A 206 9.48 -27.55 -13.15
C GLY A 206 8.80 -28.55 -14.08
N ASN A 207 9.54 -29.16 -15.00
CA ASN A 207 9.02 -30.08 -16.03
C ASN A 207 7.82 -29.49 -16.82
N VAL A 208 7.91 -28.19 -17.12
CA VAL A 208 6.88 -27.41 -17.85
C VAL A 208 7.15 -27.38 -19.38
N GLY A 209 8.26 -27.94 -19.81
CA GLY A 209 8.82 -27.84 -21.17
C GLY A 209 9.79 -26.66 -21.25
N LYS A 210 11.04 -26.94 -21.68
CA LYS A 210 12.14 -25.94 -21.69
C LYS A 210 11.78 -24.64 -22.42
N GLU A 211 10.96 -24.71 -23.43
CA GLU A 211 10.47 -23.57 -24.20
C GLU A 211 9.49 -22.70 -23.43
N ASN A 212 8.83 -23.26 -22.42
CA ASN A 212 7.86 -22.56 -21.57
C ASN A 212 8.47 -21.98 -20.30
N VAL A 213 9.70 -22.42 -19.94
CA VAL A 213 10.37 -21.90 -18.74
C VAL A 213 10.69 -20.42 -18.91
N ILE A 214 10.19 -19.62 -18.00
CA ILE A 214 10.53 -18.20 -17.82
C ILE A 214 11.41 -18.10 -16.58
N PRO A 215 12.74 -18.02 -16.71
CA PRO A 215 13.62 -18.01 -15.53
C PRO A 215 13.34 -16.88 -14.57
N LEU A 216 13.15 -15.64 -15.09
CA LEU A 216 12.78 -14.46 -14.32
C LEU A 216 11.67 -13.69 -15.03
N THR A 217 10.59 -13.39 -14.35
CA THR A 217 9.55 -12.44 -14.81
C THR A 217 9.46 -11.23 -13.88
N MET A 218 9.15 -10.08 -14.45
CA MET A 218 8.90 -8.82 -13.71
C MET A 218 8.12 -7.85 -14.58
N GLU A 219 7.65 -6.78 -13.97
CA GLU A 219 6.96 -5.68 -14.66
C GLU A 219 7.92 -4.86 -15.51
N GLY A 220 7.39 -4.19 -16.53
CA GLY A 220 8.12 -3.21 -17.34
C GLY A 220 8.35 -1.89 -16.60
N GLU A 221 9.01 -1.97 -15.44
CA GLU A 221 9.32 -0.85 -14.56
C GLU A 221 10.85 -0.71 -14.36
N ILE A 222 11.26 0.36 -13.70
CA ILE A 222 12.68 0.67 -13.43
C ILE A 222 13.04 0.65 -11.94
N SER A 223 12.26 -0.09 -11.16
CA SER A 223 12.48 -0.36 -9.74
C SER A 223 12.85 -1.82 -9.52
N PHE A 224 13.98 -2.08 -8.86
CA PHE A 224 14.57 -3.40 -8.69
C PHE A 224 15.07 -3.60 -7.24
N ASN A 225 14.19 -3.43 -6.26
CA ASN A 225 14.52 -3.47 -4.83
C ASN A 225 15.17 -4.82 -4.44
N GLY A 226 16.29 -4.75 -3.73
CA GLY A 226 17.10 -5.91 -3.36
C GLY A 226 18.09 -6.39 -4.45
N LEU A 227 17.94 -5.93 -5.71
CA LEU A 227 18.86 -6.19 -6.81
C LEU A 227 19.67 -4.94 -7.19
N ALA A 228 19.03 -3.77 -7.31
CA ALA A 228 19.68 -2.55 -7.73
C ALA A 228 20.77 -2.10 -6.74
N GLN A 229 20.56 -2.31 -5.46
CA GLN A 229 21.50 -1.98 -4.41
C GLN A 229 22.81 -2.76 -4.52
N ALA A 230 22.80 -3.98 -5.05
CA ALA A 230 24.00 -4.77 -5.35
C ALA A 230 24.89 -4.12 -6.43
N PHE A 231 24.36 -3.15 -7.17
CA PHE A 231 25.10 -2.33 -8.13
C PHE A 231 25.43 -0.93 -7.58
N GLY A 232 25.22 -0.67 -6.28
CA GLY A 232 25.54 0.60 -5.62
C GLY A 232 24.63 1.77 -6.03
N ILE A 233 23.38 1.49 -6.40
CA ILE A 233 22.36 2.50 -6.70
C ILE A 233 21.12 2.28 -5.83
N SER A 234 20.19 3.24 -5.81
CA SER A 234 18.91 3.08 -5.12
C SER A 234 18.03 2.03 -5.80
N GLU A 235 16.93 1.64 -5.16
CA GLU A 235 15.95 0.70 -5.73
C GLU A 235 15.47 1.09 -7.13
N LYS A 236 15.47 2.40 -7.43
CA LYS A 236 15.04 2.97 -8.72
C LYS A 236 16.24 3.54 -9.48
N ILE A 237 16.32 3.27 -10.77
CA ILE A 237 17.36 3.82 -11.63
C ILE A 237 17.29 5.35 -11.70
N ASP A 238 16.09 5.93 -11.65
CA ASP A 238 15.86 7.38 -11.59
C ASP A 238 15.82 7.95 -10.16
N GLY A 239 16.17 7.13 -9.17
CA GLY A 239 16.27 7.52 -7.78
C GLY A 239 17.62 8.17 -7.43
N TYR A 240 17.87 8.28 -6.13
CA TYR A 240 19.07 8.93 -5.59
C TYR A 240 19.71 8.06 -4.50
N ILE A 241 21.02 8.12 -4.39
CA ILE A 241 21.76 7.57 -3.25
C ILE A 241 22.28 8.72 -2.38
N GLU A 242 22.36 8.48 -1.07
CA GLU A 242 23.04 9.38 -0.14
C GLU A 242 24.52 9.02 -0.07
N LYS A 243 25.37 10.00 -0.31
CA LYS A 243 26.82 9.84 -0.18
C LYS A 243 27.49 11.15 0.22
N ASP A 244 28.33 11.09 1.25
CA ASP A 244 29.10 12.25 1.75
C ASP A 244 28.21 13.48 2.05
N GLY A 245 27.00 13.25 2.59
CA GLY A 245 26.04 14.31 2.93
C GLY A 245 25.37 14.96 1.72
N LYS A 246 25.31 14.26 0.59
CA LYS A 246 24.66 14.71 -0.64
C LYS A 246 23.79 13.62 -1.25
N LEU A 247 22.77 14.03 -1.95
CA LEU A 247 21.98 13.17 -2.81
C LEU A 247 22.56 13.15 -4.23
N LEU A 248 22.95 11.98 -4.68
CA LEU A 248 23.51 11.74 -6.01
C LEU A 248 22.52 10.93 -6.85
N PRO A 249 22.21 11.34 -8.09
CA PRO A 249 21.35 10.56 -8.96
C PRO A 249 21.91 9.16 -9.19
N SER A 250 21.08 8.12 -9.01
CA SER A 250 21.45 6.74 -9.34
C SER A 250 21.89 6.60 -10.79
N LEU A 251 21.18 7.28 -11.70
CA LEU A 251 21.45 7.26 -13.14
C LEU A 251 22.88 7.72 -13.49
N GLU A 252 23.49 8.58 -12.67
CA GLU A 252 24.87 9.06 -12.85
C GLU A 252 25.94 8.14 -12.24
N GLN A 253 25.52 7.13 -11.48
CA GLN A 253 26.46 6.19 -10.87
C GLN A 253 26.83 5.09 -11.86
N PRO A 254 28.07 4.58 -11.82
CA PRO A 254 28.52 3.48 -12.70
C PRO A 254 27.59 2.27 -12.64
N GLY A 255 27.08 1.94 -11.46
CA GLY A 255 26.19 0.81 -11.22
C GLY A 255 24.88 0.86 -11.99
N ALA A 256 24.37 2.03 -12.37
CA ALA A 256 23.17 2.12 -13.21
C ALA A 256 23.40 1.49 -14.59
N LYS A 257 24.55 1.80 -15.22
CA LYS A 257 24.93 1.18 -16.51
C LYS A 257 25.20 -0.33 -16.35
N GLU A 258 25.83 -0.72 -15.26
CA GLU A 258 26.11 -2.13 -14.94
C GLU A 258 24.82 -2.92 -14.75
N LEU A 259 23.85 -2.41 -13.99
CA LEU A 259 22.54 -3.04 -13.83
C LEU A 259 21.80 -3.17 -15.17
N VAL A 260 21.73 -2.10 -15.97
CA VAL A 260 21.06 -2.16 -17.27
C VAL A 260 21.78 -3.17 -18.22
N THR A 261 23.10 -3.25 -18.15
CA THR A 261 23.89 -4.24 -18.91
C THR A 261 23.58 -5.65 -18.44
N TYR A 262 23.48 -5.87 -17.14
CA TYR A 262 23.09 -7.15 -16.56
C TYR A 262 21.69 -7.57 -17.01
N LEU A 263 20.71 -6.69 -16.94
CA LEU A 263 19.34 -6.96 -17.37
C LEU A 263 19.24 -7.19 -18.90
N ASN A 264 20.01 -6.44 -19.70
CA ASN A 264 20.13 -6.67 -21.16
C ASN A 264 20.69 -8.05 -21.45
N LYS A 265 21.72 -8.49 -20.72
CA LYS A 265 22.26 -9.86 -20.85
C LYS A 265 21.19 -10.90 -20.52
N LEU A 266 20.45 -10.74 -19.43
CA LEU A 266 19.37 -11.66 -19.07
C LEU A 266 18.30 -11.71 -20.17
N TYR A 267 17.88 -10.55 -20.70
CA TYR A 267 16.88 -10.49 -21.77
C TYR A 267 17.36 -11.16 -23.07
N LYS A 268 18.56 -10.84 -23.50
CA LYS A 268 19.18 -11.38 -24.72
C LYS A 268 19.35 -12.89 -24.69
N GLU A 269 19.67 -13.45 -23.53
CA GLU A 269 19.82 -14.88 -23.34
C GLU A 269 18.47 -15.59 -23.05
N GLY A 270 17.37 -14.83 -23.00
CA GLY A 270 16.02 -15.32 -22.70
C GLY A 270 15.89 -15.82 -21.27
N LEU A 271 16.67 -15.25 -20.35
CA LEU A 271 16.58 -15.49 -18.91
C LEU A 271 15.60 -14.51 -18.25
N LEU A 272 15.37 -13.35 -18.87
CA LEU A 272 14.31 -12.43 -18.53
C LEU A 272 13.13 -12.63 -19.50
N ASP A 273 11.93 -12.59 -18.97
CA ASP A 273 10.67 -12.71 -19.68
C ASP A 273 10.62 -11.85 -20.96
N ALA A 274 10.30 -12.45 -22.09
CA ALA A 274 10.20 -11.74 -23.36
C ALA A 274 9.10 -10.65 -23.35
N ASP A 275 8.04 -10.85 -22.54
CA ASP A 275 6.95 -9.89 -22.38
C ASP A 275 7.28 -8.77 -21.38
N PHE A 276 8.45 -8.79 -20.73
CA PHE A 276 8.88 -7.81 -19.72
C PHE A 276 8.51 -6.37 -20.08
N PRO A 277 8.72 -5.86 -21.32
CA PRO A 277 8.45 -4.46 -21.63
C PRO A 277 6.97 -4.04 -21.51
N SER A 278 6.08 -5.01 -21.61
CA SER A 278 4.62 -4.81 -21.58
C SER A 278 3.93 -5.44 -20.36
N ASN A 279 4.67 -6.21 -19.56
CA ASN A 279 4.11 -6.83 -18.37
C ASN A 279 3.63 -5.75 -17.39
N LYS A 280 2.43 -6.00 -16.89
CA LYS A 280 1.91 -5.41 -15.65
C LYS A 280 1.87 -6.48 -14.58
N ASN A 281 1.61 -6.09 -13.34
CA ASN A 281 1.55 -7.01 -12.21
C ASN A 281 0.73 -8.28 -12.51
N ASP A 282 -0.51 -8.14 -12.99
CA ASP A 282 -1.39 -9.28 -13.30
C ASP A 282 -0.75 -10.24 -14.32
N GLY A 283 -0.11 -9.72 -15.38
CA GLY A 283 0.53 -10.52 -16.42
C GLY A 283 1.72 -11.33 -15.91
N MET A 284 2.46 -10.79 -14.98
CA MET A 284 3.56 -11.46 -14.29
C MET A 284 3.04 -12.55 -13.34
N ILE A 285 2.08 -12.20 -12.47
CA ILE A 285 1.54 -13.08 -11.45
C ILE A 285 0.84 -14.31 -12.03
N ILE A 286 0.18 -14.19 -13.17
CA ILE A 286 -0.40 -15.33 -13.91
C ILE A 286 0.70 -16.36 -14.28
N LYS A 287 1.90 -15.92 -14.66
CA LYS A 287 3.02 -16.81 -15.02
C LYS A 287 3.57 -17.57 -13.80
N VAL A 288 3.56 -16.93 -12.64
CA VAL A 288 3.89 -17.56 -11.35
C VAL A 288 2.83 -18.60 -10.99
N ALA A 289 1.56 -18.23 -11.00
CA ALA A 289 0.43 -19.12 -10.70
C ALA A 289 0.36 -20.34 -11.63
N ALA A 290 0.76 -20.18 -12.90
CA ALA A 290 0.85 -21.25 -13.88
C ALA A 290 2.07 -22.17 -13.69
N GLY A 291 2.98 -21.87 -12.77
CA GLY A 291 4.17 -22.66 -12.47
C GLY A 291 5.27 -22.61 -13.52
N ILE A 292 5.22 -21.66 -14.47
CA ILE A 292 6.21 -21.54 -15.54
C ILE A 292 7.32 -20.54 -15.24
N ALA A 293 7.14 -19.68 -14.22
CA ALA A 293 8.15 -18.70 -13.77
C ALA A 293 9.03 -19.29 -12.67
N GLY A 294 10.35 -19.19 -12.81
CA GLY A 294 11.33 -19.65 -11.83
C GLY A 294 11.63 -18.62 -10.75
N ALA A 295 11.61 -17.34 -11.11
CA ALA A 295 11.74 -16.20 -10.21
C ALA A 295 10.86 -15.05 -10.69
N CYS A 296 10.46 -14.19 -9.75
CA CYS A 296 9.63 -13.03 -10.05
C CYS A 296 9.87 -11.89 -9.06
N LYS A 297 9.67 -10.65 -9.50
CA LYS A 297 9.51 -9.51 -8.60
C LYS A 297 8.07 -9.51 -8.11
N MET A 298 7.84 -9.58 -6.80
CA MET A 298 6.49 -9.64 -6.25
C MET A 298 6.39 -9.05 -4.85
N THR A 299 5.16 -8.97 -4.34
CA THR A 299 4.85 -8.67 -2.95
C THR A 299 4.19 -9.87 -2.26
N PRO A 300 4.13 -9.90 -0.91
CA PRO A 300 3.31 -10.87 -0.19
C PRO A 300 1.81 -10.82 -0.54
N TRP A 301 1.33 -9.69 -1.07
CA TRP A 301 -0.08 -9.51 -1.45
C TRP A 301 -0.51 -10.35 -2.66
N GLU A 302 0.44 -10.83 -3.45
CA GLU A 302 0.20 -11.78 -4.54
C GLU A 302 0.12 -13.24 -4.07
N SER A 303 -0.12 -13.48 -2.78
CA SER A 303 -0.27 -14.82 -2.16
C SER A 303 -1.21 -15.76 -2.90
N ALA A 304 -2.24 -15.23 -3.56
CA ALA A 304 -3.14 -16.00 -4.41
C ALA A 304 -2.41 -16.74 -5.54
N ALA A 305 -1.26 -16.21 -6.02
CA ALA A 305 -0.44 -16.90 -7.01
C ALA A 305 0.23 -18.15 -6.41
N LEU A 306 0.78 -18.05 -5.20
CA LEU A 306 1.37 -19.17 -4.48
C LEU A 306 0.32 -20.24 -4.19
N LYS A 307 -0.88 -19.84 -3.78
CA LYS A 307 -2.00 -20.74 -3.57
C LYS A 307 -2.38 -21.50 -4.84
N SER A 308 -2.56 -20.80 -5.95
CA SER A 308 -2.88 -21.41 -7.24
C SER A 308 -1.75 -22.33 -7.75
N LEU A 309 -0.50 -21.93 -7.51
CA LEU A 309 0.67 -22.75 -7.83
C LEU A 309 0.64 -24.07 -7.05
N ARG A 310 0.33 -24.03 -5.74
CA ARG A 310 0.23 -25.22 -4.86
C ARG A 310 -0.97 -26.11 -5.19
N GLU A 311 -2.03 -25.58 -5.76
CA GLU A 311 -3.16 -26.39 -6.26
C GLU A 311 -2.75 -27.29 -7.44
N SER A 312 -1.78 -26.86 -8.26
CA SER A 312 -1.25 -27.62 -9.39
C SER A 312 -0.01 -28.46 -9.04
N ASP A 313 0.82 -27.99 -8.12
CA ASP A 313 2.02 -28.64 -7.60
C ASP A 313 2.14 -28.40 -6.10
N SER A 314 1.69 -29.36 -5.30
CA SER A 314 1.68 -29.25 -3.82
C SER A 314 3.08 -29.15 -3.19
N ASN A 315 4.15 -29.40 -3.94
CA ASN A 315 5.53 -29.24 -3.48
C ASN A 315 6.13 -27.88 -3.85
N ALA A 316 5.40 -27.06 -4.59
CA ALA A 316 5.89 -25.75 -5.00
C ALA A 316 6.10 -24.83 -3.79
N THR A 317 7.28 -24.25 -3.73
CA THR A 317 7.64 -23.26 -2.72
C THR A 317 8.22 -22.02 -3.38
N LEU A 318 7.78 -20.86 -2.90
CA LEU A 318 8.37 -19.55 -3.22
C LEU A 318 9.04 -19.01 -1.97
N SER A 319 10.22 -18.45 -2.14
CA SER A 319 10.96 -17.82 -1.08
C SER A 319 11.59 -16.53 -1.62
N PHE A 320 11.57 -15.45 -0.86
CA PHE A 320 12.24 -14.22 -1.28
C PHE A 320 13.76 -14.39 -1.25
N LEU A 321 14.45 -13.72 -2.14
CA LEU A 321 15.90 -13.58 -2.05
C LEU A 321 16.24 -12.67 -0.86
N GLU A 322 17.32 -13.01 -0.15
CA GLU A 322 18.00 -11.97 0.63
C GLU A 322 18.43 -10.85 -0.32
N PRO A 323 18.55 -9.59 0.16
CA PRO A 323 19.13 -8.54 -0.66
C PRO A 323 20.49 -9.00 -1.21
N LEU A 324 20.68 -8.88 -2.52
CA LEU A 324 21.91 -9.37 -3.14
C LEU A 324 23.12 -8.54 -2.70
N LYS A 325 24.26 -9.20 -2.52
CA LYS A 325 25.53 -8.58 -2.13
C LYS A 325 26.13 -7.79 -3.27
N ASP A 326 26.63 -6.60 -2.95
CA ASP A 326 27.52 -5.84 -3.82
C ASP A 326 28.94 -6.45 -3.86
N ALA A 327 29.85 -5.81 -4.62
CA ALA A 327 31.25 -6.27 -4.76
C ALA A 327 32.05 -6.24 -3.45
N ASP A 328 31.61 -5.45 -2.47
CA ASP A 328 32.23 -5.32 -1.15
C ASP A 328 31.56 -6.23 -0.10
N GLY A 329 30.49 -6.94 -0.50
CA GLY A 329 29.72 -7.86 0.35
C GLY A 329 28.60 -7.19 1.15
N ASN A 330 28.27 -5.93 0.89
CA ASN A 330 27.18 -5.23 1.55
C ASN A 330 25.84 -5.65 0.93
N GLN A 331 24.81 -5.65 1.75
CA GLN A 331 23.43 -5.94 1.35
C GLN A 331 22.53 -4.77 1.76
N ALA A 332 21.55 -4.43 0.93
CA ALA A 332 20.58 -3.40 1.26
C ALA A 332 19.26 -3.60 0.51
N ILE A 333 18.15 -3.27 1.17
CA ILE A 333 16.81 -3.29 0.60
C ILE A 333 15.99 -2.14 1.20
N VAL A 334 15.22 -1.45 0.36
CA VAL A 334 14.37 -0.36 0.82
C VAL A 334 13.11 -0.92 1.47
N ASN A 335 12.78 -0.42 2.67
CA ASN A 335 11.50 -0.69 3.32
C ASN A 335 10.41 0.31 2.89
N ARG A 336 9.18 0.02 3.27
CA ARG A 336 8.07 0.98 3.12
C ARG A 336 8.25 2.05 4.18
N SER A 337 8.48 3.26 3.79
CA SER A 337 8.61 4.39 4.69
C SER A 337 7.96 5.63 4.09
N GLY A 338 7.86 6.68 4.87
CA GLY A 338 7.29 7.95 4.45
C GLY A 338 5.76 7.95 4.34
N LEU A 339 5.23 8.92 3.63
CA LEU A 339 3.82 9.22 3.60
C LEU A 339 3.05 8.28 2.66
N LYS A 340 2.02 7.64 3.18
CA LYS A 340 1.04 6.88 2.40
C LYS A 340 -0.09 7.78 1.89
N GLY A 341 -0.49 8.74 2.70
CA GLY A 341 -1.55 9.69 2.44
C GLY A 341 -1.64 10.70 3.58
N PHE A 342 -2.63 11.55 3.54
CA PHE A 342 -2.88 12.52 4.61
C PHE A 342 -4.34 12.99 4.60
N LEU A 343 -4.81 13.42 5.77
CA LEU A 343 -6.14 14.01 5.92
C LEU A 343 -6.04 15.53 5.86
N ILE A 344 -6.94 16.15 5.14
CA ILE A 344 -7.15 17.60 5.15
C ILE A 344 -8.52 17.95 5.74
N VAL A 345 -8.62 19.13 6.30
CA VAL A 345 -9.90 19.73 6.76
C VAL A 345 -10.28 20.87 5.83
N PRO A 346 -11.34 20.71 5.00
CA PRO A 346 -11.81 21.74 4.09
C PRO A 346 -12.31 22.99 4.83
N LYS A 347 -12.18 24.16 4.21
CA LYS A 347 -12.74 25.43 4.74
C LYS A 347 -14.27 25.43 4.83
N SER A 348 -14.94 24.51 4.16
CA SER A 348 -16.39 24.30 4.31
C SER A 348 -16.79 23.64 5.62
N SER A 349 -15.86 22.96 6.31
CA SER A 349 -16.13 22.38 7.63
C SER A 349 -16.25 23.46 8.71
N THR A 350 -17.16 23.23 9.64
CA THR A 350 -17.29 24.01 10.90
C THR A 350 -16.80 23.24 12.12
N LYS A 351 -16.21 22.02 11.91
CA LYS A 351 -15.89 21.04 12.95
C LYS A 351 -14.39 20.70 13.00
N VAL A 352 -13.52 21.70 12.77
CA VAL A 352 -12.06 21.49 12.77
C VAL A 352 -11.57 20.91 14.11
N GLU A 353 -12.09 21.45 15.22
CA GLU A 353 -11.73 21.01 16.58
C GLU A 353 -12.12 19.53 16.78
N GLU A 354 -13.33 19.14 16.36
CA GLU A 354 -13.85 17.80 16.48
C GLU A 354 -13.04 16.79 15.61
N VAL A 355 -12.64 17.21 14.43
CA VAL A 355 -11.76 16.40 13.56
C VAL A 355 -10.42 16.15 14.23
N ILE A 356 -9.78 17.18 14.77
CA ILE A 356 -8.47 17.01 15.43
C ILE A 356 -8.60 16.16 16.70
N LYS A 357 -9.63 16.34 17.51
CA LYS A 357 -9.91 15.48 18.68
C LYS A 357 -10.12 14.03 18.26
N TYR A 358 -10.93 13.79 17.23
CA TYR A 358 -11.14 12.45 16.69
C TYR A 358 -9.83 11.78 16.27
N CYS A 359 -9.00 12.47 15.49
CA CYS A 359 -7.71 11.93 15.06
C CYS A 359 -6.77 11.69 16.26
N ASN A 360 -6.77 12.60 17.24
CA ASN A 360 -5.98 12.44 18.45
C ASN A 360 -6.41 11.25 19.30
N ASP A 361 -7.71 11.08 19.52
CA ASP A 361 -8.28 10.03 20.37
C ASP A 361 -8.21 8.67 19.69
N PHE A 362 -8.24 8.64 18.34
CA PHE A 362 -7.99 7.45 17.55
C PHE A 362 -6.57 6.90 17.80
N LEU A 363 -5.58 7.79 17.95
CA LEU A 363 -4.17 7.44 18.17
C LEU A 363 -3.81 7.27 19.67
N ASP A 364 -4.76 7.34 20.58
CA ASP A 364 -4.51 6.87 21.94
C ASP A 364 -4.13 5.38 21.91
N PRO A 365 -3.02 4.96 22.54
CA PRO A 365 -2.54 3.57 22.42
C PRO A 365 -3.56 2.49 22.78
N ALA A 366 -4.43 2.76 23.76
CA ALA A 366 -5.47 1.81 24.17
C ALA A 366 -6.59 1.72 23.11
N ASN A 367 -7.04 2.87 22.60
CA ASN A 367 -8.03 2.94 21.53
C ASN A 367 -7.49 2.35 20.24
N TYR A 368 -6.25 2.70 19.88
CA TYR A 368 -5.62 2.32 18.61
C TYR A 368 -5.59 0.80 18.42
N THR A 369 -5.07 0.06 19.42
CA THR A 369 -5.02 -1.40 19.35
C THR A 369 -6.43 -1.99 19.16
N THR A 370 -7.40 -1.52 19.92
CA THR A 370 -8.79 -1.99 19.83
C THR A 370 -9.42 -1.68 18.48
N LEU A 371 -9.21 -0.47 17.95
CA LEU A 371 -9.75 -0.03 16.65
C LEU A 371 -9.09 -0.80 15.48
N ILE A 372 -7.84 -1.23 15.62
CA ILE A 372 -7.12 -1.97 14.56
C ILE A 372 -7.36 -3.48 14.64
N LEU A 373 -7.33 -4.07 15.83
CA LEU A 373 -7.34 -5.52 16.03
C LEU A 373 -8.64 -6.07 16.63
N GLY A 374 -9.45 -5.21 17.27
CA GLY A 374 -10.63 -5.62 18.01
C GLY A 374 -10.29 -6.08 19.43
N THR A 375 -10.89 -7.20 19.85
CA THR A 375 -10.79 -7.73 21.21
C THR A 375 -9.86 -8.94 21.28
N GLU A 376 -8.92 -8.92 22.21
CA GLU A 376 -8.01 -10.05 22.44
C GLU A 376 -8.79 -11.32 22.81
N ASN A 377 -8.37 -12.46 22.26
CA ASN A 377 -9.00 -13.77 22.33
C ASN A 377 -10.38 -13.89 21.67
N GLU A 378 -10.86 -12.86 20.99
CA GLU A 378 -12.07 -12.90 20.15
C GLU A 378 -11.74 -12.68 18.68
N THR A 379 -11.01 -11.62 18.36
CA THR A 379 -10.62 -11.25 16.99
C THR A 379 -9.13 -11.46 16.73
N TYR A 380 -8.30 -11.38 17.75
CA TYR A 380 -6.87 -11.65 17.66
C TYR A 380 -6.35 -12.33 18.93
N LYS A 381 -5.15 -12.90 18.83
CA LYS A 381 -4.37 -13.45 19.94
C LYS A 381 -2.89 -13.08 19.80
N MET A 382 -2.17 -13.12 20.90
CA MET A 382 -0.71 -13.05 20.87
C MET A 382 -0.13 -14.46 20.78
N GLU A 383 0.74 -14.71 19.81
CA GLU A 383 1.41 -15.99 19.58
C GLU A 383 2.87 -15.70 19.19
N ASP A 384 3.82 -16.22 19.95
CA ASP A 384 5.26 -16.01 19.77
C ASP A 384 5.68 -14.53 19.60
N GLY A 385 4.98 -13.62 20.30
CA GLY A 385 5.23 -12.18 20.25
C GLY A 385 4.62 -11.47 19.04
N LYS A 386 3.85 -12.16 18.20
CA LYS A 386 3.13 -11.60 17.05
C LYS A 386 1.63 -11.53 17.32
N TYR A 387 0.99 -10.55 16.75
CA TYR A 387 -0.47 -10.46 16.69
C TYR A 387 -0.98 -11.39 15.59
N MET A 388 -1.75 -12.40 15.95
CA MET A 388 -2.33 -13.37 15.03
C MET A 388 -3.85 -13.22 14.97
N PRO A 389 -4.48 -13.26 13.79
CA PRO A 389 -5.92 -13.10 13.66
C PRO A 389 -6.68 -14.32 14.14
N ILE A 390 -7.86 -14.12 14.69
CA ILE A 390 -8.85 -15.18 14.98
C ILE A 390 -9.99 -15.02 13.96
N LEU A 391 -10.01 -15.91 12.97
CA LEU A 391 -11.01 -15.89 11.91
C LEU A 391 -12.30 -16.60 12.35
N PRO A 392 -13.49 -16.19 11.86
CA PRO A 392 -13.72 -15.09 10.93
C PRO A 392 -13.88 -13.72 11.62
N GLY A 393 -13.78 -13.65 12.95
CA GLY A 393 -14.04 -12.43 13.72
C GLY A 393 -13.15 -11.26 13.30
N PHE A 394 -11.85 -11.50 13.15
CA PHE A 394 -10.90 -10.50 12.69
C PHE A 394 -11.24 -9.95 11.30
N ASP A 395 -11.60 -10.81 10.36
CA ASP A 395 -11.89 -10.40 8.97
C ASP A 395 -13.17 -9.55 8.88
N ILE A 396 -14.19 -9.92 9.67
CA ILE A 396 -15.43 -9.14 9.77
C ILE A 396 -15.14 -7.77 10.36
N MET A 397 -14.41 -7.69 11.46
CA MET A 397 -14.05 -6.46 12.15
C MET A 397 -13.15 -5.56 11.29
N ASN A 398 -12.20 -6.15 10.56
CA ASN A 398 -11.17 -5.42 9.82
C ASN A 398 -11.59 -5.01 8.41
N LYS A 399 -12.80 -5.35 7.95
CA LYS A 399 -13.26 -5.18 6.58
C LYS A 399 -13.26 -3.71 6.14
N GLY A 400 -13.76 -2.81 6.98
CA GLY A 400 -13.82 -1.37 6.70
C GLY A 400 -12.62 -0.57 7.18
N ARG A 401 -11.65 -1.19 7.83
CA ARG A 401 -10.54 -0.50 8.51
C ARG A 401 -9.75 0.48 7.63
N TRP A 402 -9.56 0.17 6.37
CA TRP A 402 -8.82 1.02 5.44
C TRP A 402 -9.44 2.39 5.19
N PHE A 403 -10.72 2.52 5.49
CA PHE A 403 -11.44 3.77 5.34
C PHE A 403 -10.98 4.82 6.34
N TYR A 404 -10.59 4.40 7.55
CA TYR A 404 -10.27 5.30 8.66
C TYR A 404 -8.79 5.70 8.69
N PRO A 405 -8.44 6.86 9.32
CA PRO A 405 -7.08 7.35 9.41
C PRO A 405 -6.26 6.53 10.41
N THR A 406 -5.73 5.39 9.97
CA THR A 406 -5.18 4.38 10.87
C THR A 406 -3.69 4.14 10.72
N ASN A 407 -3.06 4.63 9.66
CA ASN A 407 -1.69 4.26 9.38
C ASN A 407 -0.71 5.23 10.02
N VAL A 408 -0.11 4.79 11.11
CA VAL A 408 1.03 5.43 11.77
C VAL A 408 2.13 4.39 11.85
N GLY A 409 3.21 4.57 11.08
CA GLY A 409 4.24 3.56 10.82
C GLY A 409 4.69 2.77 12.05
N GLU A 410 5.22 3.44 13.06
CA GLU A 410 5.71 2.78 14.28
C GLU A 410 4.60 2.07 15.08
N MET A 411 3.44 2.70 15.22
CA MET A 411 2.32 2.11 15.96
C MET A 411 1.65 0.97 15.20
N TYR A 412 1.61 1.08 13.87
CA TYR A 412 0.87 0.15 13.02
C TYR A 412 1.68 -1.08 12.61
N THR A 413 2.99 -0.93 12.40
CA THR A 413 3.85 -2.02 11.95
C THR A 413 3.70 -3.31 12.76
N PRO A 414 3.74 -3.31 14.12
CA PRO A 414 3.56 -4.55 14.89
C PRO A 414 2.14 -5.13 14.76
N LEU A 415 1.11 -4.30 14.59
CA LEU A 415 -0.28 -4.75 14.45
C LEU A 415 -0.56 -5.32 13.07
N PHE A 416 0.24 -4.93 12.08
CA PHE A 416 0.05 -5.33 10.69
C PHE A 416 0.28 -6.83 10.46
N SER A 417 1.04 -7.48 11.33
CA SER A 417 1.24 -8.94 11.27
C SER A 417 -0.08 -9.72 11.29
N ALA A 418 -1.05 -9.31 12.12
CA ALA A 418 -2.37 -9.95 12.15
C ALA A 418 -3.09 -9.90 10.80
N ARG A 419 -2.91 -8.80 10.04
CA ARG A 419 -3.47 -8.68 8.71
C ARG A 419 -2.75 -9.55 7.69
N ALA A 420 -1.44 -9.63 7.76
CA ALA A 420 -0.64 -10.47 6.89
C ALA A 420 -1.02 -11.96 7.07
N HIS A 421 -1.26 -12.38 8.31
CA HIS A 421 -1.58 -13.78 8.65
C HIS A 421 -3.08 -14.16 8.54
N LYS A 422 -3.93 -13.30 7.95
CA LYS A 422 -5.32 -13.70 7.68
C LYS A 422 -5.46 -14.75 6.54
N GLU A 423 -4.42 -14.92 5.75
CA GLU A 423 -4.25 -15.95 4.73
C GLU A 423 -2.88 -16.61 4.93
N ASP A 424 -2.83 -17.96 4.97
CA ASP A 424 -1.61 -18.70 5.28
C ASP A 424 -0.45 -18.35 4.33
N GLU A 425 -0.71 -18.35 3.02
CA GLU A 425 0.32 -18.05 2.01
C GLU A 425 0.82 -16.60 2.10
N MET A 426 -0.06 -15.66 2.46
CA MET A 426 0.33 -14.26 2.63
C MET A 426 1.20 -14.08 3.87
N GLY A 427 0.84 -14.72 4.98
CA GLY A 427 1.64 -14.71 6.19
C GLY A 427 3.01 -15.33 5.98
N GLU A 428 3.08 -16.45 5.26
CA GLU A 428 4.33 -17.11 4.89
C GLU A 428 5.26 -16.18 4.09
N LEU A 429 4.75 -15.57 3.02
CA LEU A 429 5.54 -14.65 2.18
C LEU A 429 5.94 -13.38 2.92
N TRP A 430 5.06 -12.87 3.78
CA TRP A 430 5.32 -11.69 4.60
C TRP A 430 6.45 -11.93 5.62
N ASP A 431 6.38 -13.04 6.34
CA ASP A 431 7.42 -13.41 7.31
C ASP A 431 8.75 -13.68 6.61
N ASP A 432 8.72 -14.36 5.45
CA ASP A 432 9.92 -14.69 4.69
C ASP A 432 10.67 -13.44 4.21
N ILE A 433 9.98 -12.48 3.56
CA ILE A 433 10.64 -11.27 3.04
C ILE A 433 11.21 -10.41 4.17
N ASN A 434 10.48 -10.25 5.29
CA ASN A 434 10.92 -9.41 6.39
C ASN A 434 12.04 -10.07 7.21
N ALA A 435 12.03 -11.39 7.38
CA ALA A 435 13.12 -12.13 7.99
C ALA A 435 14.42 -12.02 7.18
N LYS A 436 14.32 -12.08 5.85
CA LYS A 436 15.47 -11.98 4.94
C LYS A 436 15.99 -10.57 4.76
N ALA A 437 15.13 -9.57 4.82
CA ALA A 437 15.55 -8.18 4.84
C ALA A 437 16.35 -7.86 6.12
N GLY A 438 15.86 -8.29 7.29
CA GLY A 438 16.52 -8.13 8.57
C GLY A 438 17.10 -6.72 8.77
N ASP A 439 18.34 -6.68 9.29
CA ASP A 439 19.06 -5.42 9.53
C ASP A 439 19.56 -4.73 8.23
N ASN A 440 19.35 -5.35 7.06
CA ASN A 440 19.73 -4.78 5.77
C ASN A 440 18.64 -3.86 5.18
N SER A 441 17.47 -3.76 5.84
CA SER A 441 16.42 -2.85 5.43
C SER A 441 16.75 -1.41 5.84
N TYR A 442 16.43 -0.45 4.97
CA TYR A 442 16.62 0.97 5.22
C TYR A 442 15.50 1.82 4.64
N GLU A 443 15.32 3.00 5.20
CA GLU A 443 14.36 3.99 4.73
C GLU A 443 14.95 4.82 3.59
N TYR A 444 14.20 4.91 2.49
CA TYR A 444 14.63 5.72 1.37
C TYR A 444 14.34 7.20 1.63
N ILE A 445 15.41 7.99 1.67
CA ILE A 445 15.34 9.39 2.11
C ILE A 445 14.31 10.24 1.35
N LEU A 446 14.15 10.03 0.03
CA LEU A 446 13.17 10.80 -0.75
C LEU A 446 11.71 10.43 -0.47
N ASN A 447 11.44 9.36 0.28
CA ASN A 447 10.11 9.09 0.80
C ASN A 447 9.63 10.17 1.78
N TYR A 448 10.56 10.91 2.37
CA TYR A 448 10.32 12.04 3.28
C TYR A 448 10.44 13.42 2.61
N SER A 449 10.77 13.49 1.32
CA SER A 449 10.84 14.78 0.61
C SER A 449 9.45 15.43 0.56
N PRO A 450 9.31 16.70 0.95
CA PRO A 450 8.06 17.42 0.73
C PRO A 450 7.78 17.57 -0.77
N THR A 451 6.58 17.99 -1.11
CA THR A 451 6.28 18.41 -2.49
C THR A 451 7.12 19.65 -2.83
N LEU A 452 7.88 19.57 -3.90
CA LEU A 452 8.68 20.67 -4.46
C LEU A 452 7.99 21.13 -5.76
N PRO A 453 7.03 22.06 -5.70
CA PRO A 453 6.14 22.38 -6.83
C PRO A 453 6.88 22.83 -8.08
N GLU A 454 8.05 23.45 -7.90
CA GLU A 454 8.90 23.97 -8.98
C GLU A 454 9.55 22.89 -9.84
N ILE A 455 9.59 21.65 -9.35
CA ILE A 455 10.20 20.52 -10.07
C ILE A 455 9.26 19.34 -10.33
N GLU A 456 8.03 19.35 -9.85
CA GLU A 456 7.13 18.17 -9.95
C GLU A 456 6.81 17.80 -11.41
N GLU A 457 6.47 18.76 -12.26
CA GLU A 457 6.24 18.51 -13.69
C GLU A 457 7.51 17.99 -14.38
N LEU A 458 8.66 18.57 -14.02
CA LEU A 458 9.94 18.18 -14.55
C LEU A 458 10.31 16.74 -14.12
N LYS A 459 10.12 16.41 -12.84
CA LYS A 459 10.32 15.09 -12.28
C LYS A 459 9.49 14.04 -13.01
N GLN A 460 8.16 14.25 -13.12
CA GLN A 460 7.28 13.32 -13.82
C GLN A 460 7.76 13.07 -15.26
N LYS A 461 8.06 14.13 -16.00
CA LYS A 461 8.55 14.04 -17.38
C LYS A 461 9.88 13.27 -17.49
N LEU A 462 10.82 13.53 -16.60
CA LEU A 462 12.12 12.85 -16.59
C LEU A 462 11.97 11.38 -16.21
N THR A 463 11.11 11.04 -15.24
CA THR A 463 10.81 9.65 -14.86
C THR A 463 10.23 8.86 -16.04
N GLU A 464 9.22 9.39 -16.74
CA GLU A 464 8.63 8.73 -17.91
C GLU A 464 9.65 8.51 -19.03
N GLN A 465 10.47 9.53 -19.33
CA GLN A 465 11.54 9.41 -20.33
C GLN A 465 12.62 8.40 -19.92
N THR A 466 13.00 8.39 -18.65
CA THR A 466 13.98 7.43 -18.13
C THR A 466 13.46 6.02 -18.25
N LYS A 467 12.23 5.77 -17.82
CA LYS A 467 11.58 4.46 -17.94
C LYS A 467 11.58 3.98 -19.39
N GLU A 468 11.11 4.79 -20.33
CA GLU A 468 11.08 4.43 -21.74
C GLU A 468 12.45 4.08 -22.28
N LYS A 469 13.48 4.89 -21.98
CA LYS A 469 14.85 4.70 -22.45
C LYS A 469 15.52 3.49 -21.84
N ILE A 470 15.39 3.28 -20.53
CA ILE A 470 16.00 2.15 -19.83
C ILE A 470 15.38 0.83 -20.31
N ILE A 471 14.06 0.76 -20.47
CA ILE A 471 13.41 -0.45 -21.01
C ILE A 471 13.93 -0.75 -22.42
N LYS A 472 14.07 0.26 -23.30
CA LYS A 472 14.67 0.07 -24.63
C LYS A 472 16.09 -0.45 -24.56
N MET A 473 16.91 0.05 -23.62
CA MET A 473 18.30 -0.43 -23.44
C MET A 473 18.35 -1.86 -22.91
N ILE A 474 17.39 -2.28 -22.08
CA ILE A 474 17.31 -3.68 -21.62
C ILE A 474 16.99 -4.61 -22.77
N ILE A 475 16.15 -4.22 -23.73
CA ILE A 475 15.73 -5.10 -24.82
C ILE A 475 16.61 -5.03 -26.07
N ASP A 476 17.39 -3.93 -26.25
CA ASP A 476 18.25 -3.72 -27.41
C ASP A 476 19.65 -3.26 -27.01
N GLU A 477 20.64 -4.10 -27.28
CA GLU A 477 22.07 -3.81 -27.05
C GLU A 477 22.57 -2.56 -27.81
N ASN A 478 21.96 -2.20 -28.94
CA ASN A 478 22.35 -0.99 -29.67
C ASN A 478 21.89 0.28 -28.97
N GLU A 479 20.72 0.23 -28.34
CA GLU A 479 20.25 1.35 -27.49
C GLU A 479 21.12 1.47 -26.22
N LEU A 480 21.52 0.33 -25.63
CA LEU A 480 22.40 0.33 -24.44
C LEU A 480 23.74 1.05 -24.67
N LYS A 481 24.29 1.01 -25.88
CA LYS A 481 25.54 1.72 -26.24
C LYS A 481 25.41 3.23 -26.08
N ASN A 482 24.22 3.77 -26.10
CA ASN A 482 23.91 5.19 -25.97
C ASN A 482 23.64 5.61 -24.50
N PHE A 483 23.93 4.73 -23.52
CA PHE A 483 23.63 5.01 -22.11
C PHE A 483 24.24 6.33 -21.62
N ASP A 484 25.53 6.54 -21.90
CA ASP A 484 26.23 7.75 -21.44
C ASP A 484 25.69 9.03 -22.13
N ASP A 485 25.32 8.94 -23.40
CA ASP A 485 24.69 10.04 -24.14
C ASP A 485 23.28 10.34 -23.56
N PHE A 486 22.55 9.31 -23.17
CA PHE A 486 21.26 9.48 -22.50
C PHE A 486 21.41 10.15 -21.13
N VAL A 487 22.39 9.78 -20.31
CA VAL A 487 22.65 10.45 -19.03
C VAL A 487 22.95 11.93 -19.25
N ALA A 488 23.77 12.26 -20.24
CA ALA A 488 24.10 13.65 -20.59
C ALA A 488 22.83 14.42 -21.08
N GLU A 489 21.98 13.77 -21.86
CA GLU A 489 20.69 14.32 -22.27
C GLU A 489 19.76 14.55 -21.08
N TRP A 490 19.62 13.58 -20.17
CA TRP A 490 18.82 13.68 -18.95
C TRP A 490 19.24 14.87 -18.09
N LYS A 491 20.55 15.05 -17.86
CA LYS A 491 21.12 16.21 -17.16
C LYS A 491 20.69 17.53 -17.81
N SER A 492 20.90 17.64 -19.12
CA SER A 492 20.61 18.86 -19.89
C SER A 492 19.11 19.20 -19.96
N LYS A 493 18.25 18.19 -19.81
CA LYS A 493 16.78 18.34 -19.81
C LYS A 493 16.19 18.67 -18.46
N GLY A 494 17.04 18.86 -17.44
CA GLY A 494 16.62 19.27 -16.10
C GLY A 494 17.02 18.33 -14.98
N GLY A 495 17.75 17.25 -15.25
CA GLY A 495 18.26 16.35 -14.22
C GLY A 495 19.15 17.07 -13.20
N ASP A 496 19.98 18.01 -13.66
CA ASP A 496 20.80 18.86 -12.77
C ASP A 496 19.92 19.76 -11.89
N GLN A 497 18.85 20.35 -12.45
CA GLN A 497 17.91 21.18 -11.69
C GLN A 497 17.16 20.35 -10.63
N LEU A 498 16.74 19.13 -10.99
CA LEU A 498 16.08 18.21 -10.06
C LEU A 498 17.03 17.83 -8.91
N THR A 499 18.28 17.53 -9.24
CA THR A 499 19.32 17.19 -8.27
C THR A 499 19.63 18.36 -7.32
N GLU A 500 19.70 19.58 -7.85
CA GLU A 500 19.95 20.78 -7.05
C GLU A 500 18.79 21.01 -6.06
N ALA A 501 17.55 20.94 -6.50
CA ALA A 501 16.37 21.11 -5.64
C ALA A 501 16.32 20.06 -4.51
N TYR A 502 16.58 18.80 -4.81
CA TYR A 502 16.63 17.76 -3.77
C TYR A 502 17.79 17.98 -2.79
N ASN A 503 18.96 18.41 -3.24
CA ASN A 503 20.07 18.70 -2.35
C ASN A 503 19.85 19.96 -1.51
N GLU A 504 19.18 20.97 -2.04
CA GLU A 504 18.77 22.14 -1.28
C GLU A 504 17.84 21.75 -0.13
N TRP A 505 16.79 20.97 -0.44
CA TRP A 505 15.92 20.43 0.60
C TRP A 505 16.71 19.58 1.61
N TYR A 506 17.51 18.62 1.13
CA TYR A 506 18.25 17.68 1.97
C TYR A 506 19.21 18.36 2.95
N THR A 507 19.83 19.46 2.53
CA THR A 507 20.77 20.22 3.37
C THR A 507 20.07 21.07 4.44
N ASN A 508 18.82 21.45 4.20
CA ASN A 508 18.03 22.35 5.06
C ASN A 508 17.01 21.62 5.94
N ARG A 509 16.96 20.29 5.90
CA ARG A 509 16.04 19.48 6.71
C ARG A 509 16.44 19.37 8.18
#